data_a5af7b57e9b74736d83ad74108e4bd8c
#
_entry.id   a5af7b57e9b74736d83ad74108e4bd8c
#
_cell.length_a   1.000
_cell.length_b   1.000
_cell.length_c   1.000
_cell.angle_alpha   90.00
_cell.angle_beta   90.00
_cell.angle_gamma   90.00
#
_symmetry.space_group_name_H-M   'P 1'
#
loop_
_entity.id
_entity.type
_entity.pdbx_description
1 polymer ?
#
loop_
_entity_poly.entity_id
_entity_poly.type
_entity_poly.pdbx_seq_one_letter_code
_entity_poly.pdbx_strand_id
1 'polypeptide(L)'
;MSLGEREDELLDTLEAVIDTELPYVLVGGWAIAAFNQRFTTDVDVVVPAQAVDDYTTLLADRGYEKTADVEHNHRYEGRTVRFEKDVGNPVRFDAMIDALGCRQTEAEWSYRYLAQHSTTEELRTGRPLTARIPERELLFVVKLHSGRRADTRDLVVLAADADFDRIVTHLHRGDLEKLAGRIDTVLERLTSEGFGDAFKGVFEQQIVPKRDVDAVVEFLRDQRRRLDSDT
;
A
#
# COMPACT_ATOMS: atom_id res chain seq x y z
N MET A 1 -23.64 -12.63 -2.06
CA MET A 1 -23.12 -11.74 -1.00
C MET A 1 -22.83 -10.37 -1.60
N SER A 2 -23.20 -9.30 -0.93
CA SER A 2 -22.98 -7.93 -1.38
C SER A 2 -21.51 -7.53 -1.18
N LEU A 3 -21.10 -6.41 -1.80
CA LEU A 3 -19.76 -5.83 -1.57
C LEU A 3 -19.55 -5.50 -0.08
N GLY A 4 -20.61 -5.06 0.63
CA GLY A 4 -20.57 -4.76 2.05
C GLY A 4 -20.23 -5.96 2.94
N GLU A 5 -20.78 -7.13 2.67
CA GLU A 5 -20.50 -8.34 3.48
C GLU A 5 -19.02 -8.79 3.36
N ARG A 6 -18.37 -8.53 2.22
CA ARG A 6 -16.92 -8.80 2.06
C ARG A 6 -16.09 -7.79 2.82
N GLU A 7 -16.49 -6.53 2.79
CA GLU A 7 -15.81 -5.45 3.54
C GLU A 7 -15.93 -5.70 5.04
N ASP A 8 -17.11 -6.10 5.52
CA ASP A 8 -17.34 -6.44 6.93
C ASP A 8 -16.43 -7.58 7.39
N GLU A 9 -16.32 -8.68 6.61
CA GLU A 9 -15.42 -9.79 6.94
C GLU A 9 -13.95 -9.36 7.03
N LEU A 10 -13.49 -8.50 6.10
CA LEU A 10 -12.12 -7.99 6.12
C LEU A 10 -11.87 -7.06 7.30
N LEU A 11 -12.86 -6.22 7.64
CA LEU A 11 -12.80 -5.35 8.81
C LEU A 11 -12.81 -6.15 10.11
N ASP A 12 -13.63 -7.20 10.23
CA ASP A 12 -13.65 -8.12 11.37
C ASP A 12 -12.31 -8.83 11.54
N THR A 13 -11.69 -9.20 10.44
CA THR A 13 -10.37 -9.86 10.45
C THR A 13 -9.28 -8.89 10.86
N LEU A 14 -9.29 -7.67 10.30
CA LEU A 14 -8.32 -6.65 10.64
C LEU A 14 -8.44 -6.21 12.12
N GLU A 15 -9.67 -6.05 12.62
CA GLU A 15 -9.94 -5.76 14.03
C GLU A 15 -9.38 -6.86 14.95
N ALA A 16 -9.59 -8.14 14.60
CA ALA A 16 -9.01 -9.24 15.37
C ALA A 16 -7.47 -9.23 15.37
N VAL A 17 -6.84 -8.87 14.24
CA VAL A 17 -5.38 -8.68 14.19
C VAL A 17 -4.93 -7.57 15.13
N ILE A 18 -5.63 -6.46 15.16
CA ILE A 18 -5.33 -5.30 16.01
C ILE A 18 -5.47 -5.68 17.48
N ASP A 19 -6.53 -6.39 17.84
CA ASP A 19 -6.85 -6.78 19.23
C ASP A 19 -5.86 -7.78 19.82
N THR A 20 -5.16 -8.56 18.98
CA THR A 20 -4.15 -9.53 19.48
C THR A 20 -2.82 -8.89 19.84
N GLU A 21 -2.60 -7.63 19.55
CA GLU A 21 -1.32 -6.94 19.73
C GLU A 21 -0.13 -7.60 18.98
N LEU A 22 -0.42 -8.51 18.03
CA LEU A 22 0.63 -9.08 17.17
C LEU A 22 1.32 -7.98 16.37
N PRO A 23 2.63 -8.09 16.15
CA PRO A 23 3.38 -7.06 15.44
C PRO A 23 3.02 -7.04 13.95
N TYR A 24 2.53 -5.90 13.45
CA TYR A 24 2.22 -5.67 12.05
C TYR A 24 2.47 -4.22 11.62
N VAL A 25 2.54 -4.02 10.32
CA VAL A 25 2.34 -2.73 9.64
C VAL A 25 1.36 -2.96 8.51
N LEU A 26 0.18 -2.33 8.58
CA LEU A 26 -0.84 -2.41 7.55
C LEU A 26 -0.41 -1.59 6.33
N VAL A 27 -0.48 -2.18 5.15
CA VAL A 27 -0.13 -1.54 3.88
C VAL A 27 -1.28 -1.69 2.87
N GLY A 28 -1.01 -1.56 1.57
CA GLY A 28 -2.02 -1.80 0.53
C GLY A 28 -3.17 -0.80 0.53
N GLY A 29 -4.36 -1.29 0.22
CA GLY A 29 -5.58 -0.47 0.09
C GLY A 29 -6.08 0.09 1.41
N TRP A 30 -6.06 -0.70 2.48
CA TRP A 30 -6.53 -0.27 3.79
C TRP A 30 -5.66 0.83 4.42
N ALA A 31 -4.35 0.84 4.17
CA ALA A 31 -3.51 1.96 4.62
C ALA A 31 -3.89 3.29 3.94
N ILE A 32 -4.35 3.24 2.68
CA ILE A 32 -4.87 4.44 1.98
C ILE A 32 -6.21 4.89 2.56
N ALA A 33 -6.99 3.98 3.13
CA ALA A 33 -8.27 4.33 3.76
C ALA A 33 -8.13 5.31 4.94
N ALA A 34 -6.95 5.43 5.54
CA ALA A 34 -6.68 6.47 6.54
C ALA A 34 -6.76 7.90 5.95
N PHE A 35 -6.47 8.06 4.67
CA PHE A 35 -6.40 9.37 4.00
C PHE A 35 -7.61 9.65 3.13
N ASN A 36 -8.19 8.62 2.52
CA ASN A 36 -9.42 8.75 1.74
C ASN A 36 -10.18 7.43 1.73
N GLN A 37 -11.51 7.50 1.87
CA GLN A 37 -12.35 6.31 1.81
C GLN A 37 -12.09 5.53 0.51
N ARG A 38 -11.85 4.24 0.66
CA ARG A 38 -11.54 3.35 -0.45
C ARG A 38 -12.03 1.94 -0.16
N PHE A 39 -12.69 1.35 -1.15
CA PHE A 39 -13.02 -0.07 -1.11
C PHE A 39 -11.78 -0.92 -1.47
N THR A 40 -11.56 -2.00 -0.72
CA THR A 40 -10.52 -3.00 -0.99
C THR A 40 -11.05 -4.41 -0.70
N THR A 41 -10.48 -5.41 -1.38
CA THR A 41 -10.89 -6.82 -1.31
C THR A 41 -9.89 -7.71 -0.61
N ASP A 42 -8.82 -7.13 -0.10
CA ASP A 42 -7.68 -7.80 0.51
C ASP A 42 -7.13 -6.97 1.68
N VAL A 43 -6.60 -7.67 2.68
CA VAL A 43 -5.79 -7.08 3.75
C VAL A 43 -4.34 -7.41 3.47
N ASP A 44 -3.50 -6.38 3.38
CA ASP A 44 -2.06 -6.50 3.19
C ASP A 44 -1.33 -6.05 4.45
N VAL A 45 -0.56 -6.93 5.07
CA VAL A 45 0.27 -6.57 6.24
C VAL A 45 1.72 -6.99 6.03
N VAL A 46 2.64 -6.23 6.63
CA VAL A 46 4.03 -6.64 6.78
C VAL A 46 4.24 -7.06 8.22
N VAL A 47 4.73 -8.28 8.43
CA VAL A 47 4.90 -8.88 9.76
C VAL A 47 6.32 -9.45 9.91
N PRO A 48 6.89 -9.50 11.12
CA PRO A 48 8.17 -10.14 11.33
C PRO A 48 8.02 -11.68 11.32
N ALA A 49 9.07 -12.39 10.88
CA ALA A 49 9.03 -13.84 10.70
C ALA A 49 8.59 -14.62 11.95
N GLN A 50 8.97 -14.15 13.14
CA GLN A 50 8.59 -14.80 14.39
C GLN A 50 7.09 -14.76 14.70
N ALA A 51 6.31 -13.91 14.04
CA ALA A 51 4.86 -13.80 14.24
C ALA A 51 4.04 -14.69 13.25
N VAL A 52 4.66 -15.35 12.29
CA VAL A 52 3.96 -16.07 11.20
C VAL A 52 3.07 -17.19 11.73
N ASP A 53 3.54 -17.95 12.72
CA ASP A 53 2.79 -19.08 13.27
C ASP A 53 1.56 -18.58 14.06
N ASP A 54 1.69 -17.47 14.78
CA ASP A 54 0.57 -16.84 15.50
C ASP A 54 -0.48 -16.32 14.49
N TYR A 55 -0.04 -15.68 13.40
CA TYR A 55 -0.94 -15.26 12.32
C TYR A 55 -1.63 -16.44 11.64
N THR A 56 -0.89 -17.53 11.42
CA THR A 56 -1.47 -18.74 10.83
C THR A 56 -2.57 -19.32 11.72
N THR A 57 -2.35 -19.35 13.02
CA THR A 57 -3.34 -19.82 14.00
C THR A 57 -4.55 -18.88 14.06
N LEU A 58 -4.33 -17.59 14.23
CA LEU A 58 -5.39 -16.57 14.27
C LEU A 58 -6.31 -16.64 13.04
N LEU A 59 -5.71 -16.72 11.85
CA LEU A 59 -6.47 -16.74 10.60
C LEU A 59 -7.19 -18.08 10.39
N ALA A 60 -6.57 -19.20 10.76
CA ALA A 60 -7.23 -20.51 10.70
C ALA A 60 -8.46 -20.57 11.64
N ASP A 61 -8.37 -20.04 12.86
CA ASP A 61 -9.50 -19.95 13.81
C ASP A 61 -10.66 -19.09 13.27
N ARG A 62 -10.36 -18.17 12.35
CA ARG A 62 -11.36 -17.35 11.65
C ARG A 62 -11.85 -17.96 10.34
N GLY A 63 -11.41 -19.16 10.01
CA GLY A 63 -11.83 -19.91 8.82
C GLY A 63 -11.11 -19.53 7.54
N TYR A 64 -9.94 -18.89 7.63
CA TYR A 64 -9.07 -18.70 6.49
C TYR A 64 -8.21 -19.94 6.25
N GLU A 65 -7.99 -20.27 5.00
CA GLU A 65 -7.08 -21.32 4.56
C GLU A 65 -5.82 -20.72 3.97
N LYS A 66 -4.66 -21.27 4.31
CA LYS A 66 -3.39 -20.87 3.68
C LYS A 66 -3.36 -21.41 2.25
N THR A 67 -3.39 -20.51 1.25
CA THR A 67 -3.45 -20.87 -0.18
C THR A 67 -2.14 -20.67 -0.92
N ALA A 68 -1.21 -19.86 -0.39
CA ALA A 68 0.12 -19.70 -0.96
C ALA A 68 1.16 -19.40 0.12
N ASP A 69 2.40 -19.80 -0.19
CA ASP A 69 3.59 -19.52 0.61
C ASP A 69 4.75 -19.39 -0.36
N VAL A 70 5.11 -18.15 -0.71
CA VAL A 70 6.02 -17.84 -1.82
C VAL A 70 7.20 -17.06 -1.29
N GLU A 71 8.38 -17.66 -1.42
CA GLU A 71 9.64 -16.95 -1.23
C GLU A 71 9.98 -16.16 -2.51
N HIS A 72 10.29 -14.88 -2.34
CA HIS A 72 10.68 -14.02 -3.45
C HIS A 72 12.18 -14.14 -3.70
N ASN A 73 12.54 -14.92 -4.71
CA ASN A 73 13.93 -15.28 -5.01
C ASN A 73 14.75 -14.16 -5.64
N HIS A 74 15.96 -13.96 -5.15
CA HIS A 74 17.16 -13.40 -5.79
C HIS A 74 17.31 -11.88 -5.95
N ARG A 75 16.31 -11.05 -5.74
CA ARG A 75 16.44 -9.60 -5.94
C ARG A 75 16.02 -8.76 -4.74
N TYR A 76 15.20 -9.30 -3.87
CA TYR A 76 14.85 -8.77 -2.56
C TYR A 76 14.52 -9.93 -1.63
N GLU A 77 14.91 -9.79 -0.38
CA GLU A 77 14.57 -10.76 0.67
C GLU A 77 13.11 -10.55 1.06
N GLY A 78 12.30 -11.56 0.88
CA GLY A 78 10.90 -11.48 1.28
C GLY A 78 10.15 -12.77 0.96
N ARG A 79 9.14 -13.04 1.76
CA ARG A 79 8.23 -14.17 1.64
C ARG A 79 6.81 -13.62 1.79
N THR A 80 5.88 -14.10 0.99
CA THR A 80 4.46 -13.76 1.14
C THR A 80 3.69 -15.02 1.47
N VAL A 81 2.95 -14.99 2.56
CA VAL A 81 1.99 -16.03 2.93
C VAL A 81 0.59 -15.47 2.68
N ARG A 82 -0.18 -16.17 1.85
CA ARG A 82 -1.56 -15.81 1.52
C ARG A 82 -2.54 -16.70 2.22
N PHE A 83 -3.56 -16.09 2.77
CA PHE A 83 -4.71 -16.76 3.34
C PHE A 83 -5.98 -16.30 2.61
N GLU A 84 -6.89 -17.22 2.36
CA GLU A 84 -8.16 -16.93 1.69
C GLU A 84 -9.31 -17.55 2.47
N LYS A 85 -10.45 -16.86 2.48
CA LYS A 85 -11.71 -17.34 3.03
C LYS A 85 -12.80 -17.13 1.99
N ASP A 86 -13.57 -18.17 1.71
CA ASP A 86 -14.73 -18.05 0.83
C ASP A 86 -15.94 -17.59 1.64
N VAL A 87 -16.38 -16.39 1.33
CA VAL A 87 -17.61 -15.79 1.88
C VAL A 87 -18.63 -15.54 0.74
N GLY A 88 -18.72 -16.48 -0.22
CA GLY A 88 -19.48 -16.35 -1.46
C GLY A 88 -18.68 -15.69 -2.61
N ASN A 89 -17.65 -14.97 -2.28
CA ASN A 89 -16.51 -14.56 -3.11
C ASN A 89 -15.29 -14.52 -2.20
N PRO A 90 -14.12 -14.95 -2.66
CA PRO A 90 -12.94 -15.01 -1.81
C PRO A 90 -12.50 -13.63 -1.31
N VAL A 91 -12.22 -13.56 -0.02
CA VAL A 91 -11.49 -12.47 0.63
C VAL A 91 -10.08 -12.94 0.94
N ARG A 92 -9.11 -12.03 0.96
CA ARG A 92 -7.70 -12.36 1.08
C ARG A 92 -7.04 -11.63 2.24
N PHE A 93 -6.09 -12.31 2.84
CA PHE A 93 -5.16 -11.75 3.79
C PHE A 93 -3.75 -12.12 3.35
N ASP A 94 -2.97 -11.13 2.94
CA ASP A 94 -1.60 -11.29 2.47
C ASP A 94 -0.61 -10.79 3.54
N ALA A 95 0.14 -11.72 4.14
CA ALA A 95 1.21 -11.41 5.08
C ALA A 95 2.57 -11.43 4.35
N MET A 96 3.19 -10.26 4.23
CA MET A 96 4.56 -10.10 3.75
C MET A 96 5.52 -10.23 4.92
N ILE A 97 6.43 -11.18 4.85
CA ILE A 97 7.28 -11.57 5.96
C ILE A 97 8.60 -10.81 5.90
N ASP A 98 8.96 -10.15 7.01
CA ASP A 98 10.18 -9.36 7.25
C ASP A 98 10.38 -8.14 6.36
N ALA A 99 9.76 -8.08 5.18
CA ALA A 99 9.94 -6.97 4.25
C ALA A 99 8.77 -6.79 3.28
N LEU A 100 8.60 -5.55 2.82
CA LEU A 100 7.79 -5.19 1.67
C LEU A 100 8.70 -4.97 0.47
N GLY A 101 8.62 -5.85 -0.53
CA GLY A 101 9.40 -5.76 -1.75
C GLY A 101 8.59 -5.20 -2.93
N CYS A 102 9.25 -4.46 -3.80
CA CYS A 102 8.69 -3.99 -5.06
C CYS A 102 9.47 -4.57 -6.25
N ARG A 103 8.88 -5.56 -6.92
CA ARG A 103 9.52 -6.25 -8.07
C ARG A 103 9.86 -5.31 -9.22
N GLN A 104 9.09 -4.25 -9.42
CA GLN A 104 9.23 -3.34 -10.55
C GLN A 104 10.50 -2.50 -10.49
N THR A 105 10.93 -2.16 -9.29
CA THR A 105 12.09 -1.29 -9.05
C THR A 105 13.15 -1.96 -8.17
N GLU A 106 12.94 -3.21 -7.78
CA GLU A 106 13.82 -3.95 -6.87
C GLU A 106 14.03 -3.25 -5.51
N ALA A 107 13.13 -2.36 -5.15
CA ALA A 107 13.14 -1.67 -3.87
C ALA A 107 12.58 -2.55 -2.77
N GLU A 108 13.12 -2.40 -1.56
CA GLU A 108 12.70 -3.12 -0.38
C GLU A 108 12.69 -2.23 0.86
N TRP A 109 11.71 -2.47 1.72
CA TRP A 109 11.60 -1.86 3.04
C TRP A 109 11.43 -2.97 4.08
N SER A 110 12.43 -3.16 4.94
CA SER A 110 12.32 -4.14 6.02
C SER A 110 11.14 -3.83 6.96
N TYR A 111 10.57 -4.85 7.60
CA TYR A 111 9.56 -4.66 8.65
C TYR A 111 10.01 -3.63 9.70
N ARG A 112 11.26 -3.71 10.14
CA ARG A 112 11.83 -2.76 11.11
C ARG A 112 11.78 -1.33 10.61
N TYR A 113 12.14 -1.10 9.35
CA TYR A 113 12.09 0.23 8.74
C TYR A 113 10.65 0.75 8.66
N LEU A 114 9.74 -0.07 8.15
CA LEU A 114 8.31 0.26 8.09
C LEU A 114 7.76 0.58 9.47
N ALA A 115 8.08 -0.23 10.48
CA ALA A 115 7.64 -0.03 11.85
C ALA A 115 8.21 1.24 12.50
N GLN A 116 9.44 1.65 12.16
CA GLN A 116 10.03 2.90 12.64
C GLN A 116 9.41 4.14 12.01
N HIS A 117 8.91 4.02 10.77
CA HIS A 117 8.27 5.08 9.99
C HIS A 117 6.77 4.84 9.84
N SER A 118 6.15 4.39 10.92
CA SER A 118 4.70 4.15 11.00
C SER A 118 4.05 5.09 11.99
N THR A 119 2.79 5.38 11.74
CA THR A 119 1.88 6.11 12.63
C THR A 119 0.63 5.27 12.88
N THR A 120 -0.14 5.63 13.88
CA THR A 120 -1.43 5.01 14.19
C THR A 120 -2.52 5.97 13.73
N GLU A 121 -3.34 5.51 12.78
CA GLU A 121 -4.35 6.33 12.12
C GLU A 121 -5.73 5.67 12.16
N GLU A 122 -6.77 6.49 12.24
CA GLU A 122 -8.14 6.04 12.08
C GLU A 122 -8.44 5.80 10.59
N LEU A 123 -8.92 4.61 10.26
CA LEU A 123 -9.31 4.26 8.90
C LEU A 123 -10.71 4.82 8.58
N ARG A 124 -10.87 5.43 7.42
CA ARG A 124 -12.16 5.95 6.93
C ARG A 124 -13.00 4.82 6.34
N THR A 125 -13.54 4.00 7.23
CA THR A 125 -14.36 2.84 6.94
C THR A 125 -15.76 3.01 7.51
N GLY A 126 -16.67 2.06 7.25
CA GLY A 126 -18.04 2.09 7.78
C GLY A 126 -18.13 2.02 9.32
N ARG A 127 -17.02 1.69 10.02
CA ARG A 127 -16.91 1.67 11.48
C ARG A 127 -15.54 2.19 11.92
N PRO A 128 -15.45 2.78 13.14
CA PRO A 128 -14.17 3.26 13.67
C PRO A 128 -13.18 2.09 13.83
N LEU A 129 -12.04 2.18 13.18
CA LEU A 129 -10.95 1.22 13.29
C LEU A 129 -9.63 1.97 13.21
N THR A 130 -8.75 1.77 14.18
CA THR A 130 -7.45 2.44 14.24
C THR A 130 -6.35 1.41 13.99
N ALA A 131 -5.49 1.68 12.99
CA ALA A 131 -4.45 0.75 12.59
C ALA A 131 -3.07 1.42 12.49
N ARG A 132 -2.02 0.62 12.67
CA ARG A 132 -0.65 1.04 12.43
C ARG A 132 -0.34 0.94 10.94
N ILE A 133 -0.07 2.07 10.32
CA ILE A 133 0.26 2.20 8.88
C ILE A 133 1.59 2.92 8.71
N PRO A 134 2.30 2.77 7.59
CA PRO A 134 3.42 3.65 7.28
C PRO A 134 2.95 5.10 7.25
N GLU A 135 3.82 6.02 7.66
CA GLU A 135 3.56 7.45 7.49
C GLU A 135 3.25 7.77 6.02
N ARG A 136 2.51 8.84 5.81
CA ARG A 136 2.00 9.27 4.49
C ARG A 136 3.08 9.30 3.41
N GLU A 137 4.25 9.83 3.73
CA GLU A 137 5.38 10.00 2.84
C GLU A 137 6.00 8.67 2.43
N LEU A 138 6.11 7.74 3.35
CA LEU A 138 6.59 6.39 3.05
C LEU A 138 5.56 5.60 2.22
N LEU A 139 4.26 5.74 2.52
CA LEU A 139 3.20 5.16 1.68
C LEU A 139 3.24 5.71 0.25
N PHE A 140 3.47 7.04 0.10
CA PHE A 140 3.64 7.65 -1.22
C PHE A 140 4.78 6.97 -1.99
N VAL A 141 5.92 6.78 -1.37
CA VAL A 141 7.09 6.12 -1.99
C VAL A 141 6.78 4.68 -2.38
N VAL A 142 6.18 3.89 -1.48
CA VAL A 142 5.79 2.50 -1.76
C VAL A 142 4.83 2.43 -2.97
N LYS A 143 3.85 3.33 -3.04
CA LYS A 143 2.90 3.43 -4.15
C LYS A 143 3.56 3.87 -5.45
N LEU A 144 4.52 4.78 -5.40
CA LEU A 144 5.29 5.22 -6.56
C LEU A 144 6.11 4.06 -7.14
N HIS A 145 6.84 3.33 -6.32
CA HIS A 145 7.64 2.18 -6.76
C HIS A 145 6.76 1.07 -7.38
N SER A 146 5.62 0.79 -6.79
CA SER A 146 4.63 -0.15 -7.34
C SER A 146 4.06 0.36 -8.66
N GLY A 147 3.62 1.61 -8.72
CA GLY A 147 3.19 2.34 -9.91
C GLY A 147 2.12 1.62 -10.74
N ARG A 148 1.25 0.83 -10.13
CA ARG A 148 0.05 0.28 -10.78
C ARG A 148 -0.93 1.41 -11.10
N ARG A 149 -1.93 1.16 -11.95
CA ARG A 149 -2.96 2.18 -12.25
C ARG A 149 -3.70 2.67 -11.01
N ALA A 150 -3.97 1.77 -10.08
CA ALA A 150 -4.59 2.12 -8.80
C ALA A 150 -3.66 3.02 -7.98
N ASP A 151 -2.37 2.66 -7.89
CA ASP A 151 -1.38 3.38 -7.11
C ASP A 151 -1.17 4.82 -7.61
N THR A 152 -1.26 5.07 -8.93
CA THR A 152 -1.17 6.43 -9.49
C THR A 152 -2.25 7.36 -8.91
N ARG A 153 -3.45 6.85 -8.64
CA ARG A 153 -4.52 7.61 -8.00
C ARG A 153 -4.27 7.80 -6.50
N ASP A 154 -3.73 6.76 -5.84
CA ASP A 154 -3.36 6.82 -4.43
C ASP A 154 -2.29 7.89 -4.17
N LEU A 155 -1.33 8.11 -5.10
CA LEU A 155 -0.33 9.17 -4.99
C LEU A 155 -0.96 10.56 -4.86
N VAL A 156 -2.04 10.85 -5.60
CA VAL A 156 -2.74 12.14 -5.51
C VAL A 156 -3.41 12.32 -4.15
N VAL A 157 -4.00 11.26 -3.60
CA VAL A 157 -4.59 11.29 -2.25
C VAL A 157 -3.50 11.52 -1.20
N LEU A 158 -2.37 10.85 -1.34
CA LEU A 158 -1.26 10.95 -0.40
C LEU A 158 -0.50 12.28 -0.51
N ALA A 159 -0.56 12.98 -1.66
CA ALA A 159 0.08 14.28 -1.85
C ALA A 159 -0.59 15.41 -1.06
N ALA A 160 -1.87 15.26 -0.71
CA ALA A 160 -2.56 16.23 0.13
C ALA A 160 -1.85 16.33 1.49
N ASP A 161 -1.32 17.52 1.81
CA ASP A 161 -0.59 17.82 3.05
C ASP A 161 0.71 16.98 3.27
N ALA A 162 1.28 16.38 2.21
CA ALA A 162 2.54 15.65 2.30
C ALA A 162 3.76 16.57 2.37
N ASP A 163 4.75 16.16 3.13
CA ASP A 163 6.10 16.74 3.12
C ASP A 163 6.94 16.08 2.02
N PHE A 164 7.12 16.78 0.90
CA PHE A 164 7.88 16.27 -0.24
C PHE A 164 9.36 16.08 0.05
N ASP A 165 9.97 16.85 0.95
CA ASP A 165 11.37 16.65 1.37
C ASP A 165 11.49 15.34 2.15
N ARG A 166 10.50 15.03 2.97
CA ARG A 166 10.41 13.75 3.68
C ARG A 166 10.18 12.57 2.72
N ILE A 167 9.39 12.73 1.67
CA ILE A 167 9.25 11.72 0.60
C ILE A 167 10.62 11.37 0.02
N VAL A 168 11.47 12.37 -0.28
CA VAL A 168 12.82 12.14 -0.84
C VAL A 168 13.68 11.27 0.08
N THR A 169 13.55 11.36 1.40
CA THR A 169 14.32 10.54 2.34
C THR A 169 14.04 9.04 2.23
N HIS A 170 12.88 8.67 1.69
CA HIS A 170 12.46 7.28 1.50
C HIS A 170 12.61 6.78 0.06
N LEU A 171 12.78 7.70 -0.92
CA LEU A 171 12.54 7.46 -2.34
C LEU A 171 13.64 6.62 -3.01
N HIS A 172 14.90 6.96 -2.81
CA HIS A 172 16.01 6.41 -3.58
C HIS A 172 16.40 5.02 -3.07
N ARG A 173 15.65 3.99 -3.51
CA ARG A 173 15.85 2.58 -3.16
C ARG A 173 15.78 1.69 -4.40
N GLY A 174 16.41 0.51 -4.29
CA GLY A 174 16.43 -0.46 -5.37
C GLY A 174 17.20 0.02 -6.60
N ASP A 175 16.70 -0.30 -7.76
CA ASP A 175 17.28 0.06 -9.06
C ASP A 175 16.77 1.44 -9.50
N LEU A 176 17.66 2.43 -9.53
CA LEU A 176 17.32 3.82 -9.83
C LEU A 176 16.93 4.05 -11.29
N GLU A 177 17.44 3.26 -12.24
CA GLU A 177 17.03 3.33 -13.66
C GLU A 177 15.58 2.85 -13.80
N LYS A 178 15.22 1.76 -13.11
CA LYS A 178 13.84 1.28 -13.07
C LYS A 178 12.91 2.26 -12.36
N LEU A 179 13.38 2.93 -11.30
CA LEU A 179 12.64 3.98 -10.62
C LEU A 179 12.38 5.15 -11.57
N ALA A 180 13.38 5.59 -12.34
CA ALA A 180 13.22 6.63 -13.36
C ALA A 180 12.14 6.25 -14.39
N GLY A 181 12.19 5.04 -14.94
CA GLY A 181 11.16 4.53 -15.85
C GLY A 181 9.77 4.40 -15.20
N ARG A 182 9.72 4.13 -13.89
CA ARG A 182 8.47 4.12 -13.13
C ARG A 182 7.88 5.52 -13.00
N ILE A 183 8.73 6.51 -12.69
CA ILE A 183 8.33 7.92 -12.63
C ILE A 183 7.75 8.36 -13.98
N ASP A 184 8.40 8.04 -15.10
CA ASP A 184 7.92 8.36 -16.44
C ASP A 184 6.52 7.76 -16.70
N THR A 185 6.31 6.49 -16.35
CA THR A 185 5.02 5.81 -16.47
C THR A 185 3.92 6.48 -15.64
N VAL A 186 4.23 6.90 -14.43
CA VAL A 186 3.26 7.57 -13.54
C VAL A 186 2.94 8.96 -14.06
N LEU A 187 3.94 9.72 -14.51
CA LEU A 187 3.75 11.04 -15.13
C LEU A 187 2.83 10.97 -16.37
N GLU A 188 3.06 10.00 -17.27
CA GLU A 188 2.21 9.80 -18.44
C GLU A 188 0.75 9.57 -18.03
N ARG A 189 0.50 8.76 -17.00
CA ARG A 189 -0.86 8.49 -16.50
C ARG A 189 -1.52 9.70 -15.86
N LEU A 190 -0.78 10.44 -15.00
CA LEU A 190 -1.30 11.63 -14.34
C LEU A 190 -1.69 12.74 -15.32
N THR A 191 -0.97 12.83 -16.44
CA THR A 191 -1.20 13.85 -17.47
C THR A 191 -2.14 13.38 -18.58
N SER A 192 -2.63 12.14 -18.56
CA SER A 192 -3.58 11.60 -19.53
C SER A 192 -4.98 12.22 -19.38
N GLU A 193 -5.68 12.41 -20.50
CA GLU A 193 -7.05 12.95 -20.50
C GLU A 193 -8.04 12.10 -19.67
N GLY A 194 -7.83 10.78 -19.56
CA GLY A 194 -8.69 9.86 -18.84
C GLY A 194 -8.43 9.79 -17.33
N PHE A 195 -7.39 10.44 -16.81
CA PHE A 195 -7.03 10.34 -15.39
C PHE A 195 -8.14 10.84 -14.47
N GLY A 196 -8.75 11.98 -14.82
CA GLY A 196 -9.80 12.59 -14.01
C GLY A 196 -11.01 11.68 -13.80
N ASP A 197 -11.46 11.01 -14.84
CA ASP A 197 -12.62 10.10 -14.75
C ASP A 197 -12.26 8.83 -13.98
N ALA A 198 -11.05 8.29 -14.19
CA ALA A 198 -10.55 7.15 -13.44
C ALA A 198 -10.39 7.45 -11.93
N PHE A 199 -10.01 8.67 -11.55
CA PHE A 199 -9.91 9.11 -10.16
C PHE A 199 -11.29 9.19 -9.51
N LYS A 200 -12.23 9.89 -10.14
CA LYS A 200 -13.61 10.05 -9.63
C LYS A 200 -14.30 8.69 -9.39
N GLY A 201 -14.13 7.75 -10.32
CA GLY A 201 -14.79 6.44 -10.23
C GLY A 201 -14.30 5.57 -9.07
N VAL A 202 -13.08 5.80 -8.54
CA VAL A 202 -12.54 5.00 -7.42
C VAL A 202 -12.85 5.61 -6.07
N PHE A 203 -12.77 6.92 -5.95
CA PHE A 203 -12.93 7.61 -4.68
C PHE A 203 -14.34 8.21 -4.49
N GLU A 204 -15.26 7.94 -5.42
CA GLU A 204 -16.62 8.48 -5.42
C GLU A 204 -16.67 10.03 -5.28
N GLN A 205 -15.58 10.69 -5.70
CA GLN A 205 -15.43 12.13 -5.63
C GLN A 205 -15.90 12.78 -6.93
N GLN A 206 -16.65 13.89 -6.81
CA GLN A 206 -17.09 14.65 -7.96
C GLN A 206 -15.99 15.52 -8.58
N ILE A 207 -14.94 15.82 -7.83
CA ILE A 207 -13.88 16.76 -8.21
C ILE A 207 -12.52 16.08 -8.04
N VAL A 208 -11.70 16.16 -9.08
CA VAL A 208 -10.27 15.78 -8.99
C VAL A 208 -9.53 16.92 -8.28
N PRO A 209 -8.72 16.65 -7.26
CA PRO A 209 -7.94 17.67 -6.55
C PRO A 209 -6.77 18.15 -7.44
N LYS A 210 -7.05 19.09 -8.34
CA LYS A 210 -6.08 19.55 -9.35
C LYS A 210 -4.78 20.04 -8.72
N ARG A 211 -4.85 20.75 -7.59
CA ARG A 211 -3.67 21.23 -6.85
C ARG A 211 -2.73 20.06 -6.49
N ASP A 212 -3.29 18.96 -6.01
CA ASP A 212 -2.51 17.80 -5.57
C ASP A 212 -1.96 17.02 -6.76
N VAL A 213 -2.73 16.93 -7.87
CA VAL A 213 -2.22 16.37 -9.14
C VAL A 213 -1.03 17.19 -9.65
N ASP A 214 -1.17 18.52 -9.70
CA ASP A 214 -0.11 19.41 -10.17
C ASP A 214 1.14 19.30 -9.27
N ALA A 215 0.98 19.21 -7.95
CA ALA A 215 2.07 19.03 -7.00
C ALA A 215 2.82 17.71 -7.21
N VAL A 216 2.10 16.59 -7.41
CA VAL A 216 2.73 15.29 -7.74
C VAL A 216 3.48 15.36 -9.04
N VAL A 217 2.89 15.96 -10.08
CA VAL A 217 3.53 16.07 -11.40
C VAL A 217 4.82 16.90 -11.31
N GLU A 218 4.80 18.03 -10.60
CA GLU A 218 5.98 18.89 -10.40
C GLU A 218 7.08 18.14 -9.64
N PHE A 219 6.73 17.53 -8.53
CA PHE A 219 7.65 16.72 -7.72
C PHE A 219 8.30 15.60 -8.54
N LEU A 220 7.50 14.80 -9.27
CA LEU A 220 8.02 13.68 -10.05
C LEU A 220 8.92 14.15 -11.19
N ARG A 221 8.62 15.27 -11.84
CA ARG A 221 9.49 15.86 -12.87
C ARG A 221 10.82 16.32 -12.28
N ASP A 222 10.82 16.86 -11.07
CA ASP A 222 12.06 17.25 -10.38
C ASP A 222 12.89 16.01 -10.04
N GLN A 223 12.30 14.98 -9.43
CA GLN A 223 13.01 13.75 -9.12
C GLN A 223 13.55 13.05 -10.37
N ARG A 224 12.80 13.08 -11.46
CA ARG A 224 13.25 12.51 -12.75
C ARG A 224 14.50 13.20 -13.27
N ARG A 225 14.55 14.55 -13.21
CA ARG A 225 15.73 15.32 -13.62
C ARG A 225 16.96 15.02 -12.73
N ARG A 226 16.76 14.85 -11.43
CA ARG A 226 17.86 14.52 -10.50
C ARG A 226 18.45 13.14 -10.81
N LEU A 227 17.60 12.14 -11.07
CA LEU A 227 18.06 10.81 -11.44
C LEU A 227 18.87 10.80 -12.75
N ASP A 228 18.55 11.68 -13.73
CA ASP A 228 19.33 11.83 -14.95
C ASP A 228 20.70 12.50 -14.72
N SER A 229 20.80 13.35 -13.70
CA SER A 229 22.04 14.10 -13.42
C SER A 229 23.05 13.27 -12.63
N ASP A 230 22.61 12.22 -11.94
CA ASP A 230 23.42 11.33 -11.11
C ASP A 230 23.90 10.08 -11.88
N THR A 231 23.51 9.93 -13.15
CA THR A 231 23.91 8.85 -14.08
C THR A 231 24.94 9.36 -15.07
#